data_3aa3dea7016c14b3069ddd251e5e0c31
#
_entry.id   3aa3dea7016c14b3069ddd251e5e0c31
#
_cell.length_a   1.000
_cell.length_b   1.000
_cell.length_c   1.000
_cell.angle_alpha   90.00
_cell.angle_beta   90.00
_cell.angle_gamma   90.00
#
_symmetry.space_group_name_H-M   'P 1'
#
loop_
_entity.id
_entity.type
_entity.pdbx_description
1 polymer ?
#
loop_
_entity_poly.entity_id
_entity_poly.type
_entity_poly.pdbx_seq_one_letter_code
_entity_poly.pdbx_strand_id
1 'polypeptide(L)'
;MAQHSASRRPLAELKLLASPDLIPTAKRTAAALGSLVGFGVEDLDDLNIAVAQACDQAIEAGHEKFGDEATLKLSFWETDQGIEVDVQALPGRSPHGRTQERALAEHHRAHHEREDALDRIAHDMIRLFVDDFRPSVARNRVRFRMVKYLIG
;
A
#
# COMPACT_ATOMS: atom_id res chain seq x y z
N MET A 1 8.70 -8.63 -32.62
CA MET A 1 8.69 -7.51 -31.68
C MET A 1 8.86 -8.03 -30.27
N ALA A 2 10.00 -7.82 -29.69
CA ALA A 2 10.22 -8.20 -28.30
C ALA A 2 9.38 -7.29 -27.41
N GLN A 3 8.34 -7.83 -26.78
CA GLN A 3 7.74 -7.18 -25.64
C GLN A 3 8.81 -7.14 -24.56
N HIS A 4 9.36 -5.96 -24.32
CA HIS A 4 10.18 -5.74 -23.14
C HIS A 4 9.23 -5.87 -21.94
N SER A 5 9.04 -7.09 -21.49
CA SER A 5 8.57 -7.33 -20.13
C SER A 5 9.58 -6.63 -19.23
N ALA A 6 9.19 -5.50 -18.65
CA ALA A 6 10.04 -4.82 -17.69
C ALA A 6 10.54 -5.86 -16.69
N SER A 7 11.84 -6.06 -16.63
CA SER A 7 12.46 -7.03 -15.74
C SER A 7 12.12 -6.64 -14.31
N ARG A 8 11.53 -7.57 -13.57
CA ARG A 8 11.00 -7.34 -12.23
C ARG A 8 11.48 -8.46 -11.32
N ARG A 9 12.31 -8.10 -10.36
CA ARG A 9 12.90 -9.05 -9.41
C ARG A 9 12.23 -8.93 -8.06
N PRO A 10 11.59 -10.00 -7.53
CA PRO A 10 11.05 -9.98 -6.18
C PRO A 10 12.15 -9.77 -5.15
N LEU A 11 11.94 -8.87 -4.21
CA LEU A 11 12.87 -8.59 -3.12
C LEU A 11 12.35 -9.15 -1.79
N ALA A 12 11.11 -8.86 -1.45
CA ALA A 12 10.54 -9.27 -0.17
C ALA A 12 9.02 -9.22 -0.22
N GLU A 13 8.42 -9.98 0.67
CA GLU A 13 7.00 -9.95 0.96
C GLU A 13 6.84 -9.88 2.48
N LEU A 14 5.99 -8.97 2.95
CA LEU A 14 5.79 -8.73 4.36
C LEU A 14 4.30 -8.83 4.66
N LYS A 15 3.93 -9.70 5.61
CA LYS A 15 2.55 -9.83 6.08
C LYS A 15 2.46 -9.33 7.52
N LEU A 16 1.56 -8.39 7.75
CA LEU A 16 1.37 -7.76 9.04
C LEU A 16 -0.12 -7.73 9.41
N LEU A 17 -0.42 -7.60 10.67
CA LEU A 17 -1.74 -7.15 11.08
C LEU A 17 -1.94 -5.72 10.57
N ALA A 18 -3.18 -5.35 10.21
CA ALA A 18 -3.51 -4.00 9.80
C ALA A 18 -3.59 -3.08 11.02
N SER A 19 -2.44 -2.73 11.56
CA SER A 19 -2.28 -1.91 12.76
C SER A 19 -1.28 -0.79 12.51
N PRO A 20 -1.59 0.46 12.91
CA PRO A 20 -0.65 1.58 12.79
C PRO A 20 0.67 1.33 13.51
N ASP A 21 0.68 0.52 14.57
CA ASP A 21 1.87 0.17 15.34
C ASP A 21 2.91 -0.58 14.51
N LEU A 22 2.50 -1.20 13.40
CA LEU A 22 3.38 -1.97 12.52
C LEU A 22 3.88 -1.18 11.31
N ILE A 23 3.43 0.06 11.13
CA ILE A 23 3.92 0.94 10.05
C ILE A 23 5.44 1.16 10.14
N PRO A 24 6.06 1.34 11.32
CA PRO A 24 7.53 1.45 11.41
C PRO A 24 8.26 0.23 10.84
N THR A 25 7.73 -0.97 10.99
CA THR A 25 8.30 -2.19 10.40
C THR A 25 8.28 -2.12 8.86
N ALA A 26 7.17 -1.70 8.29
CA ALA A 26 7.05 -1.51 6.84
C ALA A 26 8.05 -0.45 6.33
N LYS A 27 8.18 0.67 7.02
CA LYS A 27 9.12 1.74 6.66
C LYS A 27 10.57 1.28 6.69
N ARG A 28 10.98 0.56 7.73
CA ARG A 28 12.34 0.03 7.84
C ARG A 28 12.65 -0.97 6.77
N THR A 29 11.70 -1.82 6.43
CA THR A 29 11.84 -2.76 5.32
C THR A 29 12.01 -2.03 3.99
N ALA A 30 11.17 -1.05 3.72
CA ALA A 30 11.25 -0.23 2.51
C ALA A 30 12.60 0.51 2.42
N ALA A 31 13.08 1.10 3.51
CA ALA A 31 14.36 1.80 3.56
C ALA A 31 15.54 0.84 3.30
N ALA A 32 15.52 -0.33 3.92
CA ALA A 32 16.57 -1.33 3.72
C ALA A 32 16.62 -1.81 2.26
N LEU A 33 15.47 -2.08 1.66
CA LEU A 33 15.39 -2.54 0.28
C LEU A 33 15.70 -1.40 -0.71
N GLY A 34 15.24 -0.19 -0.44
CA GLY A 34 15.58 0.98 -1.24
C GLY A 34 17.09 1.26 -1.25
N SER A 35 17.74 1.13 -0.10
CA SER A 35 19.20 1.21 0.00
C SER A 35 19.91 0.13 -0.81
N LEU A 36 19.38 -1.09 -0.78
CA LEU A 36 19.91 -2.20 -1.56
C LEU A 36 19.82 -1.94 -3.07
N VAL A 37 18.74 -1.31 -3.51
CA VAL A 37 18.53 -0.93 -4.93
C VAL A 37 19.43 0.23 -5.33
N GLY A 38 19.89 1.06 -4.39
CA GLY A 38 20.85 2.13 -4.65
C GLY A 38 20.30 3.54 -4.40
N PHE A 39 19.16 3.69 -3.76
CA PHE A 39 18.62 5.01 -3.44
C PHE A 39 19.47 5.74 -2.40
N GLY A 40 19.65 7.04 -2.61
CA GLY A 40 20.26 7.95 -1.64
C GLY A 40 19.27 8.35 -0.54
N VAL A 41 19.78 9.13 0.42
CA VAL A 41 19.03 9.50 1.64
C VAL A 41 17.71 10.23 1.33
N GLU A 42 17.73 11.18 0.41
CA GLU A 42 16.53 11.94 0.03
C GLU A 42 15.45 11.05 -0.58
N ASP A 43 15.82 10.16 -1.49
CA ASP A 43 14.91 9.22 -2.12
C ASP A 43 14.38 8.19 -1.14
N LEU A 44 15.21 7.76 -0.18
CA LEU A 44 14.77 6.86 0.89
C LEU A 44 13.75 7.53 1.81
N ASP A 45 13.95 8.80 2.14
CA ASP A 45 13.00 9.57 2.93
C ASP A 45 11.66 9.70 2.20
N ASP A 46 11.69 10.04 0.93
CA ASP A 46 10.49 10.13 0.09
C ASP A 46 9.76 8.79 0.00
N LEU A 47 10.50 7.71 -0.22
CA LEU A 47 9.94 6.36 -0.26
C LEU A 47 9.29 5.99 1.07
N ASN A 48 9.94 6.31 2.18
CA ASN A 48 9.41 6.04 3.52
C ASN A 48 8.12 6.81 3.80
N ILE A 49 8.05 8.08 3.41
CA ILE A 49 6.84 8.89 3.55
C ILE A 49 5.70 8.27 2.74
N ALA A 50 5.96 7.91 1.49
CA ALA A 50 4.96 7.30 0.62
C ALA A 50 4.47 5.96 1.16
N VAL A 51 5.35 5.09 1.61
CA VAL A 51 5.00 3.79 2.19
C VAL A 51 4.20 3.95 3.46
N ALA A 52 4.59 4.87 4.35
CA ALA A 52 3.85 5.15 5.58
C ALA A 52 2.42 5.62 5.28
N GLN A 53 2.26 6.55 4.35
CA GLN A 53 0.95 7.06 3.96
C GLN A 53 0.09 5.98 3.30
N ALA A 54 0.67 5.17 2.42
CA ALA A 54 -0.04 4.07 1.79
C ALA A 54 -0.49 3.01 2.80
N CYS A 55 0.36 2.68 3.78
CA CYS A 55 0.01 1.77 4.87
C CYS A 55 -1.14 2.33 5.72
N ASP A 56 -1.07 3.61 6.07
CA ASP A 56 -2.11 4.27 6.85
C ASP A 56 -3.46 4.23 6.13
N GLN A 57 -3.48 4.56 4.85
CA GLN A 57 -4.68 4.50 4.01
C GLN A 57 -5.19 3.06 3.85
N ALA A 58 -4.30 2.10 3.66
CA ALA A 58 -4.67 0.69 3.53
C ALA A 58 -5.25 0.13 4.83
N ILE A 59 -4.69 0.51 5.97
CA ILE A 59 -5.19 0.10 7.29
C ILE A 59 -6.60 0.65 7.52
N GLU A 60 -6.80 1.94 7.28
CA GLU A 60 -8.10 2.58 7.44
C GLU A 60 -9.16 1.93 6.52
N ALA A 61 -8.87 1.83 5.23
CA ALA A 61 -9.76 1.22 4.26
C ALA A 61 -10.00 -0.28 4.55
N GLY A 62 -8.97 -0.98 5.02
CA GLY A 62 -9.06 -2.38 5.39
C GLY A 62 -9.97 -2.62 6.59
N HIS A 63 -9.87 -1.79 7.62
CA HIS A 63 -10.76 -1.86 8.79
C HIS A 63 -12.21 -1.57 8.43
N GLU A 64 -12.45 -0.58 7.59
CA GLU A 64 -13.79 -0.26 7.11
C GLU A 64 -14.40 -1.40 6.29
N LYS A 65 -13.59 -2.01 5.44
CA LYS A 65 -14.07 -3.02 4.48
C LYS A 65 -14.10 -4.44 5.06
N PHE A 66 -13.13 -4.78 5.90
CA PHE A 66 -12.91 -6.16 6.38
C PHE A 66 -12.99 -6.31 7.90
N GLY A 67 -13.14 -5.21 8.65
CA GLY A 67 -13.20 -5.23 10.11
C GLY A 67 -11.83 -5.29 10.77
N ASP A 68 -11.84 -5.52 12.09
CA ASP A 68 -10.64 -5.44 12.93
C ASP A 68 -9.60 -6.52 12.65
N GLU A 69 -9.98 -7.59 11.94
CA GLU A 69 -9.09 -8.69 11.58
C GLU A 69 -8.40 -8.50 10.23
N ALA A 70 -8.55 -7.34 9.60
CA ALA A 70 -7.86 -7.02 8.36
C ALA A 70 -6.36 -7.23 8.49
N THR A 71 -5.74 -7.70 7.42
CA THR A 71 -4.30 -7.90 7.33
C THR A 71 -3.70 -6.98 6.28
N LEU A 72 -2.43 -6.68 6.46
CA LEU A 72 -1.66 -5.84 5.55
C LEU A 72 -0.59 -6.70 4.88
N LYS A 73 -0.49 -6.61 3.57
CA LYS A 73 0.53 -7.30 2.80
C LYS A 73 1.29 -6.29 1.97
N LEU A 74 2.61 -6.24 2.18
CA LEU A 74 3.50 -5.44 1.34
C LEU A 74 4.34 -6.37 0.48
N SER A 75 4.49 -6.03 -0.79
CA SER A 75 5.38 -6.74 -1.70
C SER A 75 6.32 -5.72 -2.33
N PHE A 76 7.58 -6.10 -2.48
CA PHE A 76 8.64 -5.23 -2.97
C PHE A 76 9.34 -5.89 -4.14
N TRP A 77 9.55 -5.15 -5.22
CA TRP A 77 10.29 -5.61 -6.40
C TRP A 77 11.31 -4.56 -6.82
N GLU A 78 12.47 -5.04 -7.22
CA GLU A 78 13.39 -4.24 -8.01
C GLU A 78 12.95 -4.27 -9.47
N THR A 79 12.93 -3.11 -10.10
CA THR A 79 12.62 -2.98 -11.53
C THR A 79 13.82 -2.37 -12.26
N ASP A 80 13.79 -2.35 -13.58
CA ASP A 80 14.83 -1.71 -14.38
C ASP A 80 14.93 -0.20 -14.09
N GLN A 81 13.90 0.41 -13.53
CA GLN A 81 13.84 1.84 -13.27
C GLN A 81 14.00 2.21 -11.79
N GLY A 82 13.86 1.27 -10.88
CA GLY A 82 13.93 1.54 -9.44
C GLY A 82 13.28 0.48 -8.59
N ILE A 83 12.33 0.87 -7.73
CA ILE A 83 11.62 -0.02 -6.82
C ILE A 83 10.11 0.11 -7.03
N GLU A 84 9.42 -1.02 -6.99
CA GLU A 84 7.96 -1.08 -6.95
C GLU A 84 7.53 -1.63 -5.60
N VAL A 85 6.58 -0.96 -4.97
CA VAL A 85 6.00 -1.35 -3.69
C VAL A 85 4.50 -1.49 -3.87
N ASP A 86 3.96 -2.60 -3.40
CA ASP A 86 2.55 -2.91 -3.44
C ASP A 86 2.05 -3.07 -2.00
N VAL A 87 1.12 -2.22 -1.59
CA VAL A 87 0.52 -2.26 -0.24
C VAL A 87 -0.93 -2.71 -0.40
N GLN A 88 -1.28 -3.83 0.22
CA GLN A 88 -2.63 -4.38 0.15
C GLN A 88 -3.22 -4.56 1.54
N ALA A 89 -4.50 -4.17 1.69
CA ALA A 89 -5.33 -4.60 2.80
C ALA A 89 -6.19 -5.77 2.34
N LEU A 90 -6.23 -6.81 3.14
CA LEU A 90 -6.89 -8.08 2.85
C LEU A 90 -7.79 -8.47 4.02
N PRO A 91 -8.88 -9.25 3.77
CA PRO A 91 -9.69 -9.78 4.86
C PRO A 91 -8.87 -10.75 5.72
N GLY A 92 -9.08 -10.69 7.01
CA GLY A 92 -8.55 -11.67 7.95
C GLY A 92 -9.28 -13.00 7.85
N ARG A 93 -8.72 -14.03 8.48
CA ARG A 93 -9.34 -15.36 8.55
C ARG A 93 -10.30 -15.47 9.74
N SER A 94 -11.42 -14.74 9.71
CA SER A 94 -12.45 -14.93 10.72
C SER A 94 -13.60 -15.78 10.20
N PRO A 95 -14.10 -16.75 10.99
CA PRO A 95 -15.32 -17.48 10.64
C PRO A 95 -16.56 -16.58 10.62
N HIS A 96 -16.48 -15.36 11.16
CA HIS A 96 -17.57 -14.39 11.21
C HIS A 96 -17.49 -13.30 10.13
N GLY A 97 -16.53 -13.37 9.23
CA GLY A 97 -16.27 -12.33 8.22
C GLY A 97 -17.44 -11.96 7.32
N ARG A 98 -18.33 -12.90 7.02
CA ARG A 98 -19.50 -12.65 6.16
C ARG A 98 -20.56 -11.76 6.81
N THR A 99 -20.72 -11.80 8.11
CA THR A 99 -21.71 -10.99 8.83
C THR A 99 -21.21 -9.56 9.04
N GLN A 100 -19.92 -9.39 9.23
CA GLN A 100 -19.29 -8.08 9.34
C GLN A 100 -19.25 -7.36 8.01
N GLU A 101 -19.03 -8.06 6.89
CA GLU A 101 -19.07 -7.47 5.54
C GLU A 101 -20.41 -6.81 5.22
N ARG A 102 -21.53 -7.39 5.65
CA ARG A 102 -22.86 -6.81 5.43
C ARG A 102 -23.11 -5.57 6.29
N ALA A 103 -22.74 -5.60 7.56
CA ALA A 103 -22.89 -4.46 8.47
C ALA A 103 -22.02 -3.28 8.06
N LEU A 104 -20.80 -3.54 7.60
CA LEU A 104 -19.86 -2.54 7.11
C LEU A 104 -20.32 -1.94 5.77
N ALA A 105 -20.88 -2.74 4.85
CA ALA A 105 -21.39 -2.26 3.57
C ALA A 105 -22.57 -1.30 3.74
N GLU A 106 -23.41 -1.49 4.75
CA GLU A 106 -24.52 -0.58 5.07
C GLU A 106 -24.04 0.72 5.70
N HIS A 107 -23.01 0.67 6.54
CA HIS A 107 -22.41 1.85 7.16
C HIS A 107 -21.64 2.70 6.13
N HIS A 108 -21.07 2.07 5.13
CA HIS A 108 -20.24 2.67 4.07
C HIS A 108 -21.01 3.65 3.18
N ARG A 109 -22.29 3.41 2.92
CA ARG A 109 -23.12 4.24 2.04
C ARG A 109 -23.41 5.64 2.58
N ALA A 110 -23.37 5.84 3.90
CA ALA A 110 -23.71 7.10 4.55
C ALA A 110 -22.54 8.11 4.62
N HIS A 111 -21.29 7.68 4.45
CA HIS A 111 -20.08 8.49 4.59
C HIS A 111 -19.28 8.68 3.31
N HIS A 112 -19.76 8.18 2.19
CA HIS A 112 -19.01 8.03 0.93
C HIS A 112 -18.44 9.34 0.36
N GLU A 113 -19.17 10.47 0.45
CA GLU A 113 -18.73 11.72 -0.15
C GLU A 113 -17.60 12.42 0.61
N ARG A 114 -17.59 12.31 1.95
CA ARG A 114 -16.55 12.90 2.80
C ARG A 114 -15.22 12.10 2.71
N GLU A 115 -15.33 10.80 2.68
CA GLU A 115 -14.18 9.89 2.58
C GLU A 115 -13.48 10.02 1.24
N ASP A 116 -14.22 10.14 0.14
CA ASP A 116 -13.65 10.32 -1.20
C ASP A 116 -12.80 11.57 -1.32
N ALA A 117 -13.19 12.69 -0.68
CA ALA A 117 -12.43 13.92 -0.71
C ALA A 117 -11.11 13.79 0.10
N LEU A 118 -11.17 13.17 1.28
CA LEU A 118 -9.99 12.93 2.13
C LEU A 118 -9.04 11.92 1.47
N ASP A 119 -9.57 10.88 0.84
CA ASP A 119 -8.80 9.88 0.11
C ASP A 119 -8.05 10.51 -1.06
N ARG A 120 -8.66 11.42 -1.80
CA ARG A 120 -8.00 12.15 -2.89
C ARG A 120 -6.83 12.98 -2.40
N ILE A 121 -6.98 13.68 -1.26
CA ILE A 121 -5.90 14.47 -0.66
C ILE A 121 -4.75 13.55 -0.25
N ALA A 122 -5.05 12.43 0.41
CA ALA A 122 -4.05 11.46 0.82
C ALA A 122 -3.33 10.85 -0.39
N HIS A 123 -4.05 10.50 -1.45
CA HIS A 123 -3.46 9.98 -2.68
C HIS A 123 -2.58 11.01 -3.38
N ASP A 124 -3.01 12.27 -3.43
CA ASP A 124 -2.22 13.36 -4.00
C ASP A 124 -0.93 13.59 -3.21
N MET A 125 -0.99 13.46 -1.88
CA MET A 125 0.21 13.53 -1.04
C MET A 125 1.19 12.40 -1.38
N ILE A 126 0.72 11.17 -1.53
CA ILE A 126 1.59 10.05 -1.91
C ILE A 126 2.26 10.32 -3.25
N ARG A 127 1.53 10.85 -4.23
CA ARG A 127 2.06 11.17 -5.56
C ARG A 127 3.18 12.20 -5.56
N LEU A 128 3.31 13.01 -4.51
CA LEU A 128 4.42 13.95 -4.37
C LEU A 128 5.76 13.25 -4.12
N PHE A 129 5.73 12.03 -3.58
CA PHE A 129 6.92 11.33 -3.11
C PHE A 129 7.32 10.13 -3.97
N VAL A 130 6.46 9.72 -4.90
CA VAL A 130 6.73 8.62 -5.84
C VAL A 130 6.45 9.04 -7.27
N ASP A 131 6.94 8.27 -8.22
CA ASP A 131 6.82 8.61 -9.66
C ASP A 131 5.56 8.05 -10.30
N ASP A 132 5.04 6.95 -9.78
CA ASP A 132 3.76 6.40 -10.20
C ASP A 132 3.01 5.87 -8.98
N PHE A 133 1.71 6.12 -8.94
CA PHE A 133 0.84 5.66 -7.86
C PHE A 133 -0.51 5.24 -8.44
N ARG A 134 -0.90 3.99 -8.16
CA ARG A 134 -2.14 3.40 -8.67
C ARG A 134 -2.95 2.76 -7.55
N PRO A 135 -3.98 3.45 -7.04
CA PRO A 135 -4.92 2.84 -6.12
C PRO A 135 -5.93 1.97 -6.88
N SER A 136 -6.32 0.86 -6.27
CA SER A 136 -7.41 0.04 -6.77
C SER A 136 -8.17 -0.64 -5.63
N VAL A 137 -9.46 -0.80 -5.80
CA VAL A 137 -10.34 -1.46 -4.83
C VAL A 137 -11.05 -2.60 -5.52
N ALA A 138 -10.91 -3.79 -4.99
CA ALA A 138 -11.64 -4.98 -5.40
C ALA A 138 -12.49 -5.49 -4.23
N ARG A 139 -13.33 -6.48 -4.47
CA ARG A 139 -14.24 -7.03 -3.46
C ARG A 139 -13.52 -7.56 -2.22
N ASN A 140 -12.33 -8.12 -2.40
CA ASN A 140 -11.56 -8.82 -1.37
C ASN A 140 -10.19 -8.20 -1.10
N ARG A 141 -9.95 -6.98 -1.61
CA ARG A 141 -8.70 -6.26 -1.33
C ARG A 141 -8.80 -4.78 -1.64
N VAL A 142 -8.01 -4.01 -0.91
CA VAL A 142 -7.65 -2.63 -1.25
C VAL A 142 -6.16 -2.65 -1.58
N ARG A 143 -5.76 -2.03 -2.68
CA ARG A 143 -4.39 -2.10 -3.18
C ARG A 143 -3.87 -0.72 -3.58
N PHE A 144 -2.66 -0.42 -3.15
CA PHE A 144 -1.90 0.76 -3.55
C PHE A 144 -0.56 0.33 -4.14
N ARG A 145 -0.40 0.51 -5.45
CA ARG A 145 0.85 0.23 -6.13
C ARG A 145 1.63 1.53 -6.30
N MET A 146 2.90 1.51 -5.93
CA MET A 146 3.79 2.66 -6.03
C MET A 146 5.06 2.26 -6.77
N VAL A 147 5.58 3.16 -7.60
CA VAL A 147 6.87 3.00 -8.26
C VAL A 147 7.69 4.25 -8.00
N LYS A 148 8.92 4.06 -7.52
CA LYS A 148 9.89 5.13 -7.38
C LYS A 148 11.09 4.85 -8.26
N TYR A 149 11.44 5.82 -9.09
CA TYR A 149 12.54 5.70 -10.03
C TYR A 149 13.87 6.04 -9.36
N LEU A 150 14.88 5.23 -9.66
CA LEU A 150 16.26 5.54 -9.37
C LEU A 150 16.79 6.39 -10.50
N ILE A 151 17.02 7.66 -10.20
CA ILE A 151 17.62 8.61 -11.15
C ILE A 151 19.12 8.63 -10.84
N GLY A 152 19.87 7.96 -11.69
CA GLY A 152 21.32 7.88 -11.56
C GLY A 152 22.03 9.02 -12.27
#